data_9f2c99e9af2b14c335d6122b669c3a1c
#
_entry.id   9f2c99e9af2b14c335d6122b669c3a1c
#
_cell.length_a   1.000
_cell.length_b   1.000
_cell.length_c   1.000
_cell.angle_alpha   90.00
_cell.angle_beta   90.00
_cell.angle_gamma   90.00
#
_symmetry.space_group_name_H-M   'P 1'
#
loop_
_entity.id
_entity.type
_entity.pdbx_description
1 polymer ?
#
loop_
_entity_poly.entity_id
_entity_poly.type
_entity_poly.pdbx_seq_one_letter_code
_entity_poly.pdbx_strand_id
1 'polypeptide(L)'
;MDSQKQQASERIKQANNILVTVSNNPSVDQLSACIGLTLSLNKMGKHATAVFSGEIPSTIEFLQPEKTIEKNTDSLRDFIIALDKSKADKLRYKVEDRVVKIFITPYRTSISDKDLEFSQGDFNV
;
A
#
# COMPACT_ATOMS: atom_id res chain seq x y z
N MET A 1 19.63 -22.88 -3.43
CA MET A 1 18.15 -22.83 -3.39
C MET A 1 17.63 -22.32 -2.08
N ASP A 2 18.10 -22.83 -0.97
CA ASP A 2 17.65 -22.35 0.36
C ASP A 2 18.00 -20.89 0.60
N SER A 3 19.15 -20.42 0.08
CA SER A 3 19.55 -19.01 0.23
C SER A 3 18.61 -18.04 -0.49
N GLN A 4 18.04 -18.42 -1.64
CA GLN A 4 17.08 -17.58 -2.36
C GLN A 4 15.75 -17.50 -1.62
N LYS A 5 15.29 -18.60 -1.05
CA LYS A 5 14.08 -18.63 -0.22
C LYS A 5 14.27 -17.79 1.03
N GLN A 6 15.43 -17.88 1.67
CA GLN A 6 15.76 -17.10 2.84
C GLN A 6 15.81 -15.61 2.52
N GLN A 7 16.41 -15.21 1.40
CA GLN A 7 16.46 -13.83 0.97
C GLN A 7 15.06 -13.26 0.71
N ALA A 8 14.21 -14.02 0.02
CA ALA A 8 12.83 -13.61 -0.24
C ALA A 8 12.05 -13.47 1.06
N SER A 9 12.18 -14.43 1.96
CA SER A 9 11.51 -14.41 3.26
C SER A 9 11.96 -13.21 4.11
N GLU A 10 13.25 -12.92 4.12
CA GLU A 10 13.81 -11.77 4.85
C GLU A 10 13.28 -10.44 4.29
N ARG A 11 13.23 -10.30 2.97
CA ARG A 11 12.70 -9.10 2.33
C ARG A 11 11.23 -8.89 2.68
N ILE A 12 10.44 -9.95 2.65
CA ILE A 12 9.02 -9.87 3.00
C ILE A 12 8.85 -9.50 4.46
N LYS A 13 9.65 -10.07 5.35
CA LYS A 13 9.58 -9.74 6.77
C LYS A 13 9.90 -8.29 7.07
N GLN A 14 10.82 -7.70 6.33
CA GLN A 14 11.23 -6.32 6.51
C GLN A 14 10.33 -5.31 5.79
N ALA A 15 9.61 -5.74 4.77
CA ALA A 15 8.75 -4.87 3.98
C ALA A 15 7.47 -4.52 4.74
N ASN A 16 6.98 -3.29 4.54
CA ASN A 16 5.68 -2.86 5.05
C ASN A 16 4.63 -2.80 3.95
N ASN A 17 5.01 -2.36 2.76
CA ASN A 17 4.12 -2.24 1.60
C ASN A 17 4.53 -3.28 0.57
N ILE A 18 3.62 -4.20 0.26
CA ILE A 18 3.89 -5.32 -0.64
C ILE A 18 2.87 -5.33 -1.77
N LEU A 19 3.38 -5.34 -3.00
CA LEU A 19 2.57 -5.50 -4.20
C LEU A 19 2.60 -6.96 -4.63
N VAL A 20 1.43 -7.57 -4.80
CA VAL A 20 1.28 -8.95 -5.28
C VAL A 20 0.66 -8.91 -6.67
N THR A 21 1.31 -9.53 -7.63
CA THR A 21 0.82 -9.56 -9.01
C THR A 21 0.82 -10.99 -9.56
N VAL A 22 0.11 -11.17 -10.67
CA VAL A 22 0.07 -12.44 -11.40
C VAL A 22 0.41 -12.18 -12.88
N SER A 23 0.69 -13.23 -13.63
CA SER A 23 0.96 -13.13 -15.06
C SER A 23 -0.28 -12.70 -15.85
N ASN A 24 -0.10 -12.32 -17.13
CA ASN A 24 -1.19 -11.79 -17.96
C ASN A 24 -2.35 -12.77 -18.15
N ASN A 25 -2.05 -14.08 -18.19
CA ASN A 25 -3.08 -15.11 -18.31
C ASN A 25 -2.96 -16.06 -17.12
N PRO A 26 -3.37 -15.63 -15.93
CA PRO A 26 -3.20 -16.45 -14.74
C PRO A 26 -4.20 -17.60 -14.72
N SER A 27 -3.75 -18.76 -14.18
CA SER A 27 -4.65 -19.85 -13.87
C SER A 27 -5.51 -19.52 -12.65
N VAL A 28 -6.56 -20.32 -12.44
CA VAL A 28 -7.39 -20.23 -11.23
C VAL A 28 -6.51 -20.41 -9.98
N ASP A 29 -5.57 -21.36 -10.03
CA ASP A 29 -4.65 -21.62 -8.91
C ASP A 29 -3.76 -20.40 -8.61
N GLN A 30 -3.26 -19.75 -9.65
CA GLN A 30 -2.43 -18.56 -9.48
C GLN A 30 -3.21 -17.40 -8.86
N LEU A 31 -4.43 -17.15 -9.33
CA LEU A 31 -5.29 -16.12 -8.75
C LEU A 31 -5.67 -16.43 -7.31
N SER A 32 -6.00 -17.67 -7.03
CA SER A 32 -6.34 -18.12 -5.67
C SER A 32 -5.15 -17.96 -4.73
N ALA A 33 -3.95 -18.33 -5.19
CA ALA A 33 -2.72 -18.16 -4.42
C ALA A 33 -2.43 -16.68 -4.16
N CYS A 34 -2.66 -15.83 -5.16
CA CYS A 34 -2.50 -14.38 -5.03
C CYS A 34 -3.40 -13.81 -3.93
N ILE A 35 -4.68 -14.19 -3.93
CA ILE A 35 -5.64 -13.77 -2.91
C ILE A 35 -5.21 -14.27 -1.53
N GLY A 36 -4.87 -15.54 -1.42
CA GLY A 36 -4.46 -16.16 -0.16
C GLY A 36 -3.21 -15.52 0.42
N LEU A 37 -2.20 -15.27 -0.40
CA LEU A 37 -0.97 -14.63 0.03
C LEU A 37 -1.24 -13.20 0.50
N THR A 38 -2.02 -12.44 -0.25
CA THR A 38 -2.36 -11.06 0.09
C THR A 38 -3.09 -10.98 1.43
N LEU A 39 -4.10 -11.83 1.64
CA LEU A 39 -4.84 -11.87 2.89
C LEU A 39 -3.94 -12.29 4.06
N SER A 40 -3.04 -13.24 3.84
CA SER A 40 -2.12 -13.72 4.88
C SER A 40 -1.13 -12.63 5.29
N LEU A 41 -0.58 -11.91 4.32
CA LEU A 41 0.37 -10.82 4.60
C LEU A 41 -0.32 -9.68 5.37
N ASN A 42 -1.53 -9.33 5.00
CA ASN A 42 -2.29 -8.32 5.74
C ASN A 42 -2.60 -8.76 7.17
N LYS A 43 -2.90 -10.04 7.35
CA LYS A 43 -3.14 -10.60 8.68
C LYS A 43 -1.88 -10.57 9.55
N MET A 44 -0.71 -10.60 8.94
CA MET A 44 0.57 -10.47 9.63
C MET A 44 0.94 -9.02 9.95
N GLY A 45 0.06 -8.07 9.67
CA GLY A 45 0.30 -6.66 9.95
C GLY A 45 0.97 -5.89 8.84
N LYS A 46 1.14 -6.50 7.67
CA LYS A 46 1.72 -5.84 6.49
C LYS A 46 0.62 -5.14 5.70
N HIS A 47 1.00 -4.22 4.83
CA HIS A 47 0.09 -3.61 3.86
C HIS A 47 0.36 -4.24 2.50
N ALA A 48 -0.36 -5.32 2.22
CA ALA A 48 -0.23 -6.05 0.96
C ALA A 48 -1.46 -5.82 0.09
N THR A 49 -1.25 -5.64 -1.20
CA THR A 49 -2.33 -5.46 -2.16
C THR A 49 -2.06 -6.25 -3.42
N ALA A 50 -3.11 -6.91 -3.90
CA ALA A 50 -3.07 -7.65 -5.15
C ALA A 50 -3.60 -6.78 -6.30
N VAL A 51 -2.92 -6.80 -7.44
CA VAL A 51 -3.35 -6.06 -8.63
C VAL A 51 -3.46 -7.00 -9.81
N PHE A 52 -4.61 -6.97 -10.46
CA PHE A 52 -4.87 -7.70 -11.70
C PHE A 52 -6.00 -7.02 -12.46
N SER A 53 -5.74 -6.63 -13.72
CA SER A 53 -6.73 -5.91 -14.53
C SER A 53 -7.53 -6.78 -15.48
N GLY A 54 -7.21 -8.06 -15.59
CA GLY A 54 -7.91 -9.00 -16.47
C GLY A 54 -9.24 -9.50 -15.90
N GLU A 55 -9.90 -10.38 -16.65
CA GLU A 55 -11.13 -11.01 -16.21
C GLU A 55 -10.85 -12.07 -15.14
N ILE A 56 -11.69 -12.08 -14.12
CA ILE A 56 -11.60 -13.05 -13.03
C ILE A 56 -12.61 -14.16 -13.31
N PRO A 57 -12.18 -15.44 -13.33
CA PRO A 57 -13.10 -16.56 -13.56
C PRO A 57 -14.19 -16.64 -12.50
N SER A 58 -15.40 -16.97 -12.93
CA SER A 58 -16.55 -17.10 -12.02
C SER A 58 -16.36 -18.24 -11.01
N THR A 59 -15.48 -19.20 -11.30
CA THR A 59 -15.20 -20.33 -10.41
C THR A 59 -14.61 -19.92 -9.07
N ILE A 60 -14.02 -18.73 -8.96
CA ILE A 60 -13.46 -18.22 -7.71
C ILE A 60 -14.26 -17.07 -7.11
N GLU A 61 -15.50 -16.85 -7.54
CA GLU A 61 -16.35 -15.80 -6.97
C GLU A 61 -16.57 -15.98 -5.46
N PHE A 62 -16.58 -17.21 -4.98
CA PHE A 62 -16.73 -17.49 -3.55
C PHE A 62 -15.58 -16.92 -2.70
N LEU A 63 -14.43 -16.65 -3.29
CA LEU A 63 -13.30 -16.01 -2.61
C LEU A 63 -13.44 -14.50 -2.52
N GLN A 64 -14.50 -13.93 -3.14
CA GLN A 64 -14.77 -12.50 -3.18
C GLN A 64 -13.55 -11.71 -3.67
N PRO A 65 -13.05 -12.01 -4.89
CA PRO A 65 -11.81 -11.42 -5.38
C PRO A 65 -11.85 -9.89 -5.47
N GLU A 66 -13.03 -9.32 -5.70
CA GLU A 66 -13.22 -7.87 -5.76
C GLU A 66 -12.89 -7.16 -4.43
N LYS A 67 -12.88 -7.87 -3.32
CA LYS A 67 -12.49 -7.30 -2.03
C LYS A 67 -10.99 -7.28 -1.81
N THR A 68 -10.25 -8.08 -2.57
CA THR A 68 -8.79 -8.26 -2.38
C THR A 68 -8.00 -7.75 -3.57
N ILE A 69 -8.50 -7.95 -4.79
CA ILE A 69 -7.78 -7.62 -6.02
C ILE A 69 -8.22 -6.25 -6.52
N GLU A 70 -7.27 -5.37 -6.76
CA GLU A 70 -7.48 -4.06 -7.37
C GLU A 70 -7.04 -4.09 -8.83
N LYS A 71 -7.67 -3.25 -9.66
CA LYS A 71 -7.42 -3.24 -11.11
C LYS A 71 -6.22 -2.42 -11.53
N ASN A 72 -5.77 -1.50 -10.66
CA ASN A 72 -4.62 -0.64 -10.94
C ASN A 72 -3.89 -0.33 -9.63
N THR A 73 -2.78 0.39 -9.74
CA THR A 73 -1.92 0.71 -8.59
C THR A 73 -2.19 2.08 -7.99
N ASP A 74 -3.22 2.78 -8.42
CA ASP A 74 -3.44 4.18 -8.03
C ASP A 74 -3.71 4.35 -6.54
N SER A 75 -4.34 3.36 -5.90
CA SER A 75 -4.68 3.42 -4.48
C SER A 75 -3.64 2.79 -3.56
N LEU A 76 -2.51 2.28 -4.09
CA LEU A 76 -1.58 1.43 -3.35
C LEU A 76 -0.36 2.14 -2.81
N ARG A 77 -0.08 3.31 -3.32
CA ARG A 77 1.09 4.07 -2.88
C ARG A 77 0.67 5.08 -1.84
N ASP A 78 1.55 5.30 -0.88
CA ASP A 78 1.34 6.38 0.06
C ASP A 78 1.32 7.72 -0.64
N PHE A 79 0.39 8.57 -0.25
CA PHE A 79 0.42 9.97 -0.64
C PHE A 79 1.29 10.72 0.36
N ILE A 80 2.34 11.34 -0.12
CA ILE A 80 3.35 11.96 0.74
C ILE A 80 3.19 13.47 0.70
N ILE A 81 3.08 14.07 1.88
CA ILE A 81 3.10 15.52 2.06
C ILE A 81 4.43 15.85 2.72
N ALA A 82 5.29 16.57 2.02
CA ALA A 82 6.61 16.93 2.52
C ALA A 82 6.72 18.41 2.80
N LEU A 83 7.40 18.73 3.90
CA LEU A 83 7.61 20.10 4.37
C LEU A 83 9.02 20.21 4.92
N ASP A 84 9.65 21.36 4.74
CA ASP A 84 10.95 21.62 5.32
C ASP A 84 10.89 21.48 6.84
N LYS A 85 11.74 20.64 7.40
CA LYS A 85 11.78 20.35 8.83
C LYS A 85 11.98 21.59 9.68
N SER A 86 12.70 22.58 9.20
CA SER A 86 12.97 23.81 9.94
C SER A 86 11.74 24.69 10.14
N LYS A 87 10.71 24.50 9.35
CA LYS A 87 9.47 25.29 9.40
C LYS A 87 8.40 24.68 10.31
N ALA A 88 8.55 23.42 10.71
CA ALA A 88 7.54 22.71 11.47
C ALA A 88 8.03 22.38 12.88
N ASP A 89 7.20 22.67 13.89
CA ASP A 89 7.49 22.30 15.28
C ASP A 89 6.81 20.99 15.65
N LYS A 90 5.53 20.85 15.32
CA LYS A 90 4.73 19.67 15.68
C LYS A 90 3.84 19.24 14.53
N LEU A 91 3.57 17.95 14.51
CA LEU A 91 2.64 17.34 13.56
C LEU A 91 1.64 16.49 14.34
N ARG A 92 0.36 16.63 14.02
CA ARG A 92 -0.71 15.79 14.59
C ARG A 92 -1.83 15.65 13.56
N TYR A 93 -2.71 14.68 13.78
CA TYR A 93 -3.88 14.53 12.93
C TYR A 93 -5.13 14.31 13.76
N LYS A 94 -6.28 14.60 13.17
CA LYS A 94 -7.58 14.39 13.78
C LYS A 94 -8.58 13.95 12.72
N VAL A 95 -9.40 12.97 13.07
CA VAL A 95 -10.50 12.52 12.21
C VAL A 95 -11.79 13.12 12.74
N GLU A 96 -12.47 13.93 11.93
CA GLU A 96 -13.76 14.53 12.26
C GLU A 96 -14.77 14.16 11.18
N ASP A 97 -15.86 13.47 11.55
CA ASP A 97 -16.89 13.02 10.61
C ASP A 97 -16.29 12.29 9.40
N ARG A 98 -16.23 12.97 8.25
CA ARG A 98 -15.70 12.41 7.00
C ARG A 98 -14.34 13.01 6.61
N VAL A 99 -13.77 13.82 7.47
CA VAL A 99 -12.57 14.60 7.14
C VAL A 99 -11.42 14.19 8.04
N VAL A 100 -10.26 13.96 7.44
CA VAL A 100 -9.01 13.81 8.18
C VAL A 100 -8.27 15.14 8.09
N LYS A 101 -8.02 15.74 9.26
CA LYS A 101 -7.27 16.99 9.35
C LYS A 101 -5.86 16.72 9.82
N ILE A 102 -4.89 17.29 9.13
CA ILE A 102 -3.49 17.23 9.51
C ILE A 102 -3.10 18.62 10.01
N PHE A 103 -2.67 18.71 11.27
CA PHE A 103 -2.27 19.96 11.89
C PHE A 103 -0.76 20.05 11.94
N ILE A 104 -0.22 21.07 11.28
CA ILE A 104 1.21 21.36 11.30
C ILE A 104 1.40 22.65 12.04
N THR A 105 2.06 22.59 13.21
CA THR A 105 2.34 23.77 14.00
C THR A 105 3.62 24.41 13.48
N PRO A 106 3.58 25.67 13.01
CA PRO A 106 4.77 26.32 12.47
C PRO A 106 5.77 26.69 13.57
N TYR A 107 7.04 26.73 13.18
CA TYR A 107 8.13 27.15 14.06
C TYR A 107 8.73 28.45 13.54
N ARG A 108 8.45 29.54 14.23
CA ARG A 108 8.95 30.90 13.96
C ARG A 108 8.68 31.43 12.54
N THR A 109 7.73 30.86 11.85
CA THR A 109 7.33 31.27 10.50
C THR A 109 5.89 30.91 10.25
N SER A 110 5.32 31.41 9.18
CA SER A 110 4.00 30.97 8.73
C SER A 110 4.17 29.89 7.67
N ILE A 111 3.21 28.97 7.62
CA ILE A 111 3.18 27.90 6.64
C ILE A 111 2.03 28.15 5.68
N SER A 112 2.31 28.11 4.37
CA SER A 112 1.30 28.20 3.33
C SER A 112 1.31 26.92 2.48
N ASP A 113 0.32 26.78 1.61
CA ASP A 113 0.24 25.65 0.70
C ASP A 113 1.46 25.53 -0.21
N LYS A 114 2.15 26.65 -0.48
CA LYS A 114 3.35 26.66 -1.32
C LYS A 114 4.56 26.01 -0.64
N ASP A 115 4.54 25.90 0.67
CA ASP A 115 5.60 25.24 1.43
C ASP A 115 5.47 23.73 1.41
N LEU A 116 4.37 23.18 0.93
CA LEU A 116 4.09 21.77 0.90
C LEU A 116 4.42 21.17 -0.46
N GLU A 117 5.09 20.03 -0.45
CA GLU A 117 5.33 19.23 -1.66
C GLU A 117 4.53 17.94 -1.56
N PHE A 118 3.89 17.58 -2.68
CA PHE A 118 3.06 16.39 -2.77
C PHE A 118 3.72 15.38 -3.69
N SER A 119 3.77 14.13 -3.25
CA SER A 119 4.33 13.04 -4.04
C SER A 119 3.66 11.72 -3.67
N GLN A 120 4.01 10.68 -4.41
CA GLN A 120 3.57 9.32 -4.12
C GLN A 120 4.77 8.46 -3.76
N GLY A 121 4.58 7.59 -2.76
CA GLY A 121 5.60 6.67 -2.34
C GLY A 121 5.74 5.48 -3.28
N ASP A 122 6.78 4.69 -3.07
CA ASP A 122 7.04 3.46 -3.81
C ASP A 122 6.68 2.24 -2.96
N PHE A 123 6.61 1.09 -3.64
CA PHE A 123 6.45 -0.18 -2.96
C PHE A 123 7.80 -0.68 -2.43
N ASN A 124 7.78 -1.36 -1.30
CA ASN A 124 8.98 -2.01 -0.77
C ASN A 124 9.25 -3.36 -1.47
N VAL A 125 8.19 -4.10 -1.76
CA VAL A 125 8.25 -5.40 -2.41
C VAL A 125 7.00 -5.64 -3.25
#